data_f0316e6afb6f6b9a1843e50de2707934
#
_entry.id   f0316e6afb6f6b9a1843e50de2707934
#
_cell.length_a   1.000
_cell.length_b   1.000
_cell.length_c   1.000
_cell.angle_alpha   90.00
_cell.angle_beta   90.00
_cell.angle_gamma   90.00
#
_symmetry.space_group_name_H-M   'P 1'
#
loop_
_entity.id
_entity.type
_entity.pdbx_description
1 polymer ?
#
loop_
_entity_poly.entity_id
_entity_poly.type
_entity_poly.pdbx_seq_one_letter_code
_entity_poly.pdbx_strand_id
1 'polypeptide(L)'
;NGSTDNTTEILKPYIDQGIVEYHYFPGKRMQAPAYVEILNNHSNDSRWLALIDLDEFLVPVNHKTVPEFLHTMPQNFAQLAVTWVMYGSSGHIEKPDGLVIENYKYRAIRQSGIKSIINPRLFLKLHSLHANLVGGFTIDNNGKKLGRINQTNNPPPYNQLRCNHYY
;
A
#
# COMPACT_ATOMS: atom_id res chain seq x y z
N ASN A 1 -1.25 -17.21 0.18
CA ASN A 1 -2.49 -17.87 0.53
C ASN A 1 -2.84 -19.07 -0.37
N GLY A 2 -1.85 -19.82 -0.83
CA GLY A 2 -2.04 -20.99 -1.69
C GLY A 2 -2.09 -20.67 -3.18
N SER A 3 -1.24 -19.77 -3.65
CA SER A 3 -1.00 -19.54 -5.08
C SER A 3 -0.60 -20.86 -5.74
N THR A 4 -1.22 -21.17 -6.89
CA THR A 4 -0.98 -22.38 -7.66
C THR A 4 -0.15 -22.14 -8.93
N ASP A 5 0.27 -20.89 -9.11
CA ASP A 5 1.16 -20.43 -10.17
C ASP A 5 2.64 -20.43 -9.73
N ASN A 6 3.51 -19.90 -10.56
CA ASN A 6 4.95 -19.84 -10.29
C ASN A 6 5.39 -18.66 -9.39
N THR A 7 4.48 -18.06 -8.61
CA THR A 7 4.78 -16.92 -7.72
C THR A 7 5.93 -17.24 -6.78
N THR A 8 5.91 -18.41 -6.14
CA THR A 8 6.97 -18.78 -5.17
C THR A 8 8.33 -18.95 -5.83
N GLU A 9 8.37 -19.47 -7.05
CA GLU A 9 9.60 -19.63 -7.84
C GLU A 9 10.18 -18.27 -8.24
N ILE A 10 9.32 -17.33 -8.64
CA ILE A 10 9.71 -15.96 -8.98
C ILE A 10 10.27 -15.24 -7.75
N LEU A 11 9.68 -15.45 -6.58
CA LEU A 11 10.11 -14.81 -5.33
C LEU A 11 11.41 -15.40 -4.76
N LYS A 12 11.72 -16.66 -5.06
CA LYS A 12 12.84 -17.38 -4.46
C LYS A 12 14.18 -16.62 -4.48
N PRO A 13 14.65 -16.03 -5.59
CA PRO A 13 15.90 -15.28 -5.61
C PRO A 13 15.93 -14.10 -4.62
N TYR A 14 14.80 -13.46 -4.38
CA TYR A 14 14.66 -12.32 -3.47
C TYR A 14 14.57 -12.78 -2.01
N ILE A 15 13.96 -13.96 -1.78
CA ILE A 15 13.94 -14.60 -0.46
C ILE A 15 15.36 -15.02 -0.06
N ASP A 16 16.10 -15.66 -0.97
CA ASP A 16 17.47 -16.11 -0.74
C ASP A 16 18.44 -14.94 -0.44
N GLN A 17 18.12 -13.73 -0.94
CA GLN A 17 18.86 -12.49 -0.67
C GLN A 17 18.38 -11.75 0.59
N GLY A 18 17.35 -12.23 1.27
CA GLY A 18 16.75 -11.55 2.43
C GLY A 18 15.99 -10.27 2.10
N ILE A 19 15.67 -10.03 0.81
CA ILE A 19 14.89 -8.86 0.37
C ILE A 19 13.39 -9.09 0.60
N VAL A 20 12.95 -10.34 0.49
CA VAL A 20 11.56 -10.77 0.67
C VAL A 20 11.49 -11.80 1.77
N GLU A 21 10.58 -11.59 2.71
CA GLU A 21 10.16 -12.60 3.67
C GLU A 21 8.80 -13.16 3.22
N TYR A 22 8.76 -14.48 3.01
CA TYR A 22 7.57 -15.15 2.49
C TYR A 22 6.81 -15.86 3.58
N HIS A 23 5.57 -15.47 3.81
CA HIS A 23 4.67 -16.06 4.78
C HIS A 23 3.53 -16.81 4.10
N TYR A 24 3.30 -18.06 4.49
CA TYR A 24 2.22 -18.87 3.94
C TYR A 24 0.98 -18.84 4.82
N PHE A 25 -0.10 -18.24 4.31
CA PHE A 25 -1.39 -18.15 4.97
C PHE A 25 -2.45 -18.90 4.17
N PRO A 26 -2.62 -20.23 4.39
CA PRO A 26 -3.60 -21.01 3.64
C PRO A 26 -5.03 -20.67 4.05
N GLY A 27 -5.97 -20.75 3.09
CA GLY A 27 -7.38 -20.56 3.32
C GLY A 27 -7.99 -19.36 2.62
N LYS A 28 -9.30 -19.20 2.83
CA LYS A 28 -10.04 -18.07 2.23
C LYS A 28 -10.01 -16.87 3.15
N ARG A 29 -9.94 -15.65 2.57
CA ARG A 29 -10.01 -14.36 3.28
C ARG A 29 -8.89 -14.16 4.31
N MET A 30 -7.70 -14.73 4.06
CA MET A 30 -6.58 -14.66 4.99
C MET A 30 -5.79 -13.35 4.94
N GLN A 31 -6.12 -12.41 4.06
CA GLN A 31 -5.40 -11.14 3.92
C GLN A 31 -5.42 -10.31 5.23
N ALA A 32 -6.59 -10.14 5.84
CA ALA A 32 -6.69 -9.38 7.08
C ALA A 32 -5.99 -10.07 8.27
N PRO A 33 -6.17 -11.38 8.51
CA PRO A 33 -5.36 -12.11 9.51
C PRO A 33 -3.86 -11.99 9.26
N ALA A 34 -3.40 -12.14 8.02
CA ALA A 34 -1.99 -12.03 7.66
C ALA A 34 -1.44 -10.63 7.97
N TYR A 35 -2.17 -9.57 7.63
CA TYR A 35 -1.76 -8.19 7.94
C TYR A 35 -1.64 -7.98 9.46
N VAL A 36 -2.59 -8.49 10.25
CA VAL A 36 -2.56 -8.36 11.72
C VAL A 36 -1.36 -9.09 12.29
N GLU A 37 -1.08 -10.30 11.82
CA GLU A 37 0.07 -11.09 12.28
C GLU A 37 1.39 -10.40 11.96
N ILE A 38 1.58 -9.96 10.71
CA ILE A 38 2.79 -9.24 10.29
C ILE A 38 2.97 -7.95 11.08
N LEU A 39 1.90 -7.16 11.27
CA LEU A 39 1.97 -5.93 12.04
C LEU A 39 2.38 -6.16 13.50
N ASN A 40 1.90 -7.23 14.12
CA ASN A 40 2.27 -7.57 15.49
C ASN A 40 3.70 -8.09 15.59
N ASN A 41 4.12 -8.96 14.68
CA ASN A 41 5.43 -9.61 14.73
C ASN A 41 6.57 -8.67 14.33
N HIS A 42 6.31 -7.75 13.40
CA HIS A 42 7.31 -6.84 12.82
C HIS A 42 7.17 -5.38 13.29
N SER A 43 6.48 -5.16 14.42
CA SER A 43 6.22 -3.82 14.93
C SER A 43 7.50 -3.03 15.28
N ASN A 44 8.61 -3.71 15.54
CA ASN A 44 9.89 -3.09 15.91
C ASN A 44 10.91 -3.05 14.77
N ASP A 45 10.67 -3.71 13.65
CA ASP A 45 11.64 -3.88 12.57
C ASP A 45 11.79 -2.63 11.71
N SER A 46 10.73 -1.83 11.63
CA SER A 46 10.74 -0.59 10.87
C SER A 46 9.94 0.51 11.55
N ARG A 47 10.20 1.75 11.16
CA ARG A 47 9.41 2.90 11.60
C ARG A 47 8.07 2.98 10.85
N TRP A 48 8.06 2.61 9.59
CA TRP A 48 6.92 2.69 8.70
C TRP A 48 6.70 1.37 7.99
N LEU A 49 5.46 0.94 7.91
CA LEU A 49 5.03 -0.25 7.20
C LEU A 49 3.87 0.11 6.28
N ALA A 50 3.99 -0.21 5.01
CA ALA A 50 2.95 0.00 4.01
C ALA A 50 2.17 -1.30 3.78
N LEU A 51 0.86 -1.23 3.83
CA LEU A 51 -0.03 -2.34 3.51
C LEU A 51 -0.54 -2.16 2.07
N ILE A 52 0.07 -2.87 1.14
CA ILE A 52 -0.23 -2.78 -0.30
C ILE A 52 -0.41 -4.19 -0.90
N ASP A 53 -1.14 -4.26 -2.01
CA ASP A 53 -1.30 -5.48 -2.80
C ASP A 53 -0.20 -5.57 -3.87
N LEU A 54 -0.03 -6.74 -4.52
CA LEU A 54 1.05 -6.97 -5.49
C LEU A 54 0.94 -6.13 -6.78
N ASP A 55 -0.25 -5.67 -7.10
CA ASP A 55 -0.57 -4.83 -8.26
C ASP A 55 -0.60 -3.33 -7.91
N GLU A 56 -0.05 -2.97 -6.75
CA GLU A 56 0.00 -1.62 -6.23
C GLU A 56 1.43 -1.12 -6.09
N PHE A 57 1.63 0.15 -6.44
CA PHE A 57 2.94 0.78 -6.44
C PHE A 57 2.87 2.15 -5.75
N LEU A 58 3.67 2.33 -4.70
CA LEU A 58 3.85 3.62 -4.06
C LEU A 58 4.75 4.51 -4.93
N VAL A 59 4.19 5.60 -5.44
CA VAL A 59 4.87 6.51 -6.36
C VAL A 59 5.02 7.88 -5.72
N PRO A 60 6.23 8.25 -5.26
CA PRO A 60 6.53 9.61 -4.87
C PRO A 60 6.57 10.50 -6.12
N VAL A 61 5.86 11.65 -6.08
CA VAL A 61 5.71 12.53 -7.26
C VAL A 61 6.87 13.51 -7.38
N ASN A 62 7.28 14.10 -6.25
CA ASN A 62 8.29 15.15 -6.18
C ASN A 62 9.57 14.73 -5.43
N HIS A 63 9.71 13.44 -5.13
CA HIS A 63 10.85 12.87 -4.40
C HIS A 63 11.36 11.64 -5.16
N LYS A 64 12.61 11.29 -4.98
CA LYS A 64 13.20 10.13 -5.65
C LYS A 64 12.72 8.81 -5.06
N THR A 65 12.45 8.80 -3.75
CA THR A 65 12.05 7.59 -3.03
C THR A 65 10.96 7.87 -2.00
N VAL A 66 10.22 6.83 -1.61
CA VAL A 66 9.22 6.92 -0.53
C VAL A 66 9.85 7.29 0.81
N PRO A 67 11.00 6.73 1.23
CA PRO A 67 11.70 7.19 2.43
C PRO A 67 12.05 8.68 2.40
N GLU A 68 12.55 9.20 1.29
CA GLU A 68 12.83 10.63 1.14
C GLU A 68 11.58 11.49 1.38
N PHE A 69 10.46 11.11 0.77
CA PHE A 69 9.18 11.77 1.01
C PHE A 69 8.76 11.70 2.50
N LEU A 70 8.84 10.52 3.13
CA LEU A 70 8.44 10.33 4.52
C LEU A 70 9.30 11.16 5.51
N HIS A 71 10.55 11.46 5.17
CA HIS A 71 11.40 12.35 5.97
C HIS A 71 10.93 13.81 5.98
N THR A 72 10.19 14.24 4.95
CA THR A 72 9.64 15.61 4.90
C THR A 72 8.35 15.75 5.72
N MET A 73 7.72 14.63 6.11
CA MET A 73 6.46 14.65 6.85
C MET A 73 6.67 14.97 8.34
N PRO A 74 5.65 15.52 9.04
CA PRO A 74 5.67 15.63 10.49
C PRO A 74 6.01 14.27 11.13
N GLN A 75 6.86 14.28 12.16
CA GLN A 75 7.37 13.01 12.70
C GLN A 75 6.48 12.37 13.78
N ASN A 76 5.38 13.00 14.12
CA ASN A 76 4.48 12.61 15.22
C ASN A 76 3.12 12.05 14.77
N PHE A 77 2.96 11.67 13.49
CA PHE A 77 1.76 11.00 13.02
C PHE A 77 1.85 9.47 13.19
N ALA A 78 0.70 8.83 13.24
CA ALA A 78 0.61 7.37 13.36
C ALA A 78 0.31 6.67 12.03
N GLN A 79 -0.36 7.37 11.13
CA GLN A 79 -0.78 6.83 9.83
C GLN A 79 -0.78 7.92 8.76
N LEU A 80 -0.30 7.57 7.57
CA LEU A 80 -0.41 8.35 6.35
C LEU A 80 -1.45 7.68 5.44
N ALA A 81 -2.46 8.44 5.04
CA ALA A 81 -3.44 8.01 4.06
C ALA A 81 -2.93 8.32 2.65
N VAL A 82 -2.73 7.29 1.85
CA VAL A 82 -2.25 7.37 0.47
C VAL A 82 -3.39 7.05 -0.47
N THR A 83 -3.76 7.99 -1.32
CA THR A 83 -4.88 7.82 -2.27
C THR A 83 -4.54 6.77 -3.33
N TRP A 84 -5.49 5.88 -3.58
CA TRP A 84 -5.50 4.98 -4.71
C TRP A 84 -5.70 5.73 -6.01
N VAL A 85 -4.81 5.53 -6.96
CA VAL A 85 -4.94 6.01 -8.32
C VAL A 85 -5.14 4.79 -9.21
N MET A 86 -6.38 4.59 -9.64
CA MET A 86 -6.78 3.41 -10.39
C MET A 86 -6.40 3.56 -11.86
N TYR A 87 -5.69 2.59 -12.40
CA TYR A 87 -5.36 2.46 -13.82
C TYR A 87 -6.09 1.27 -14.40
N GLY A 88 -6.80 1.49 -15.51
CA GLY A 88 -7.49 0.42 -16.24
C GLY A 88 -6.65 -0.15 -17.37
N SER A 89 -7.25 -1.02 -18.17
CA SER A 89 -6.59 -1.75 -19.26
C SER A 89 -6.06 -0.87 -20.40
N SER A 90 -6.32 0.43 -20.38
CA SER A 90 -5.89 1.39 -21.43
C SER A 90 -6.35 1.01 -22.85
N GLY A 91 -7.48 0.27 -22.94
CA GLY A 91 -8.04 -0.19 -24.22
C GLY A 91 -7.50 -1.55 -24.69
N HIS A 92 -6.60 -2.18 -23.96
CA HIS A 92 -6.18 -3.55 -24.26
C HIS A 92 -7.30 -4.54 -23.95
N ILE A 93 -7.63 -5.39 -24.92
CA ILE A 93 -8.61 -6.49 -24.79
C ILE A 93 -7.91 -7.72 -24.20
N GLU A 94 -6.66 -7.95 -24.60
CA GLU A 94 -5.81 -9.03 -24.10
C GLU A 94 -4.63 -8.42 -23.34
N LYS A 95 -4.02 -9.23 -22.46
CA LYS A 95 -2.84 -8.80 -21.72
C LYS A 95 -1.69 -8.53 -22.70
N PRO A 96 -1.19 -7.29 -22.79
CA PRO A 96 -0.04 -6.98 -23.63
C PRO A 96 1.25 -7.53 -23.02
N ASP A 97 2.26 -7.73 -23.86
CA ASP A 97 3.60 -8.04 -23.40
C ASP A 97 4.23 -6.87 -22.65
N GLY A 98 5.16 -7.17 -21.74
CA GLY A 98 5.89 -6.17 -20.97
C GLY A 98 5.25 -5.83 -19.63
N LEU A 99 5.66 -4.71 -19.04
CA LEU A 99 5.24 -4.32 -17.70
C LEU A 99 3.88 -3.61 -17.69
N VAL A 100 3.08 -3.86 -16.67
CA VAL A 100 1.77 -3.18 -16.50
C VAL A 100 1.92 -1.66 -16.45
N ILE A 101 3.00 -1.16 -15.83
CA ILE A 101 3.29 0.28 -15.74
C ILE A 101 3.61 0.95 -17.07
N GLU A 102 4.05 0.17 -18.07
CA GLU A 102 4.34 0.64 -19.43
C GLU A 102 3.12 0.64 -20.32
N ASN A 103 2.20 -0.29 -20.07
CA ASN A 103 1.04 -0.54 -20.92
C ASN A 103 -0.23 0.13 -20.42
N TYR A 104 -0.46 0.16 -19.11
CA TYR A 104 -1.70 0.68 -18.52
C TYR A 104 -1.51 2.13 -18.09
N LYS A 105 -1.79 3.08 -19.00
CA LYS A 105 -1.50 4.51 -18.85
C LYS A 105 -2.72 5.37 -18.52
N TYR A 106 -3.93 4.84 -18.74
CA TYR A 106 -5.15 5.60 -18.54
C TYR A 106 -5.72 5.34 -17.15
N ARG A 107 -5.78 6.40 -16.36
CA ARG A 107 -6.32 6.34 -15.01
C ARG A 107 -7.80 6.76 -14.98
N ALA A 108 -8.52 6.29 -13.99
CA ALA A 108 -9.87 6.74 -13.69
C ALA A 108 -9.89 8.26 -13.42
N ILE A 109 -10.96 8.93 -13.89
CA ILE A 109 -11.15 10.38 -13.67
C ILE A 109 -11.36 10.68 -12.19
N ARG A 110 -12.16 9.84 -11.51
CA ARG A 110 -12.40 9.95 -10.06
C ARG A 110 -11.66 8.84 -9.35
N GLN A 111 -10.98 9.21 -8.27
CA GLN A 111 -10.32 8.27 -7.40
C GLN A 111 -11.18 8.04 -6.16
N SER A 112 -11.16 6.81 -5.66
CA SER A 112 -11.83 6.44 -4.40
C SER A 112 -10.98 5.41 -3.69
N GLY A 113 -10.92 5.50 -2.38
CA GLY A 113 -10.12 4.58 -1.57
C GLY A 113 -8.71 5.08 -1.27
N ILE A 114 -8.15 4.44 -0.28
CA ILE A 114 -6.82 4.74 0.24
C ILE A 114 -6.10 3.46 0.61
N LYS A 115 -4.78 3.53 0.59
CA LYS A 115 -3.88 2.61 1.29
C LYS A 115 -3.22 3.33 2.46
N SER A 116 -2.67 2.57 3.38
CA SER A 116 -2.10 3.12 4.61
C SER A 116 -0.62 2.82 4.70
N ILE A 117 0.16 3.85 5.05
CA ILE A 117 1.50 3.69 5.60
C ILE A 117 1.37 4.00 7.09
N ILE A 118 1.74 3.07 7.94
CA ILE A 118 1.51 3.17 9.38
C ILE A 118 2.82 3.05 10.18
N ASN A 119 2.82 3.67 11.35
CA ASN A 119 3.79 3.32 12.39
C ASN A 119 3.30 2.04 13.08
N PRO A 120 3.93 0.88 12.86
CA PRO A 120 3.40 -0.39 13.36
C PRO A 120 3.37 -0.47 14.89
N ARG A 121 4.21 0.31 15.61
CA ARG A 121 4.19 0.40 17.08
C ARG A 121 2.91 1.03 17.63
N LEU A 122 2.19 1.79 16.81
CA LEU A 122 0.94 2.45 17.16
C LEU A 122 -0.28 1.73 16.57
N PHE A 123 -0.08 0.55 15.99
CA PHE A 123 -1.18 -0.26 15.49
C PHE A 123 -2.03 -0.80 16.65
N LEU A 124 -3.34 -0.64 16.56
CA LEU A 124 -4.30 -1.14 17.53
C LEU A 124 -5.21 -2.21 16.94
N LYS A 125 -5.75 -1.96 15.75
CA LYS A 125 -6.71 -2.84 15.09
C LYS A 125 -6.82 -2.53 13.62
N LEU A 126 -6.99 -3.58 12.81
CA LEU A 126 -7.39 -3.43 11.42
C LEU A 126 -8.89 -3.10 11.35
N HIS A 127 -9.23 -1.94 10.81
CA HIS A 127 -10.62 -1.53 10.61
C HIS A 127 -11.16 -2.05 9.27
N SER A 128 -10.34 -1.94 8.23
CA SER A 128 -10.59 -2.47 6.89
C SER A 128 -9.24 -2.75 6.23
N LEU A 129 -9.24 -3.36 5.04
CA LEU A 129 -7.99 -3.60 4.29
C LEU A 129 -7.30 -2.31 3.84
N HIS A 130 -7.97 -1.17 3.97
CA HIS A 130 -7.47 0.14 3.49
C HIS A 130 -7.25 1.16 4.61
N ALA A 131 -7.81 0.95 5.78
CA ALA A 131 -7.69 1.88 6.91
C ALA A 131 -7.49 1.11 8.22
N ASN A 132 -6.56 1.58 9.02
CA ASN A 132 -6.22 0.97 10.30
C ASN A 132 -6.64 1.88 11.44
N LEU A 133 -7.02 1.30 12.56
CA LEU A 133 -7.16 2.02 13.80
C LEU A 133 -5.79 2.06 14.48
N VAL A 134 -5.28 3.26 14.74
CA VAL A 134 -3.96 3.48 15.32
C VAL A 134 -4.05 4.36 16.56
N GLY A 135 -3.09 4.20 17.46
CA GLY A 135 -2.96 5.02 18.67
C GLY A 135 -2.34 6.38 18.36
N GLY A 136 -3.04 7.22 17.59
CA GLY A 136 -2.55 8.53 17.18
C GLY A 136 -3.47 9.15 16.14
N PHE A 137 -2.92 10.03 15.30
CA PHE A 137 -3.69 10.67 14.25
C PHE A 137 -3.18 10.29 12.85
N THR A 138 -4.06 10.42 11.90
CA THR A 138 -3.78 10.20 10.48
C THR A 138 -3.57 11.53 9.78
N ILE A 139 -2.65 11.56 8.83
CA ILE A 139 -2.41 12.71 7.96
C ILE A 139 -2.62 12.33 6.48
N ASP A 140 -2.81 13.34 5.64
CA ASP A 140 -2.70 13.22 4.20
C ASP A 140 -1.24 13.44 3.73
N ASN A 141 -1.00 13.34 2.44
CA ASN A 141 0.34 13.50 1.86
C ASN A 141 0.83 14.97 1.78
N ASN A 142 0.06 15.92 2.27
CA ASN A 142 0.48 17.30 2.50
C ASN A 142 0.71 17.60 4.00
N GLY A 143 0.66 16.55 4.85
CA GLY A 143 0.86 16.67 6.30
C GLY A 143 -0.36 17.16 7.07
N LYS A 144 -1.51 17.35 6.41
CA LYS A 144 -2.74 17.80 7.05
C LYS A 144 -3.39 16.67 7.83
N LYS A 145 -3.72 16.94 9.09
CA LYS A 145 -4.44 15.99 9.94
C LYS A 145 -5.83 15.70 9.37
N LEU A 146 -6.14 14.42 9.27
CA LEU A 146 -7.43 13.91 8.82
C LEU A 146 -8.27 13.48 10.02
N GLY A 147 -9.59 13.63 9.88
CA GLY A 147 -10.56 13.05 10.79
C GLY A 147 -10.69 11.54 10.56
N ARG A 148 -11.88 10.99 10.88
CA ARG A 148 -12.18 9.60 10.59
C ARG A 148 -12.08 9.34 9.09
N ILE A 149 -11.18 8.45 8.69
CA ILE A 149 -11.05 8.06 7.28
C ILE A 149 -12.02 6.90 7.05
N ASN A 150 -13.08 7.18 6.34
CA ASN A 150 -13.88 6.17 5.67
C ASN A 150 -13.46 6.15 4.20
N GLN A 151 -13.68 5.03 3.49
CA GLN A 151 -13.63 5.03 2.03
C GLN A 151 -14.54 6.15 1.53
N THR A 152 -13.97 7.22 1.03
CA THR A 152 -14.73 8.43 0.75
C THR A 152 -14.73 8.74 -0.72
N ASN A 153 -15.86 9.29 -1.19
CA ASN A 153 -15.97 9.91 -2.51
C ASN A 153 -15.05 11.14 -2.66
N ASN A 154 -14.28 11.48 -1.64
CA ASN A 154 -13.33 12.60 -1.62
C ASN A 154 -12.01 12.13 -0.99
N PRO A 155 -11.16 11.42 -1.73
CA PRO A 155 -9.88 10.93 -1.23
C PRO A 155 -8.93 12.10 -0.90
N PRO A 156 -7.94 11.88 -0.01
CA PRO A 156 -6.89 12.86 0.24
C PRO A 156 -6.17 13.29 -1.05
N PRO A 157 -5.48 14.44 -1.06
CA PRO A 157 -4.61 14.82 -2.16
C PRO A 157 -3.59 13.73 -2.49
N TYR A 158 -3.19 13.62 -3.75
CA TYR A 158 -2.21 12.61 -4.23
C TYR A 158 -1.10 13.25 -5.09
N ASN A 159 -0.82 14.50 -4.80
CA ASN A 159 0.17 15.32 -5.51
C ASN A 159 1.61 15.16 -5.01
N GLN A 160 1.82 14.51 -3.87
CA GLN A 160 3.15 14.24 -3.30
C GLN A 160 3.49 12.75 -3.31
N LEU A 161 2.54 11.91 -2.87
CA LEU A 161 2.63 10.45 -2.88
C LEU A 161 1.28 9.87 -3.32
N ARG A 162 1.30 8.83 -4.11
CA ARG A 162 0.11 8.10 -4.53
C ARG A 162 0.37 6.60 -4.57
N CYS A 163 -0.68 5.83 -4.47
CA CYS A 163 -0.65 4.38 -4.67
C CYS A 163 -1.29 4.06 -6.02
N ASN A 164 -0.48 3.82 -7.03
CA ASN A 164 -0.99 3.40 -8.33
C ASN A 164 -1.43 1.94 -8.23
N HIS A 165 -2.67 1.67 -8.62
CA HIS A 165 -3.25 0.34 -8.69
C HIS A 165 -3.60 0.00 -10.13
N TYR A 166 -3.03 -1.05 -10.67
CA TYR A 166 -3.18 -1.50 -12.05
C TYR A 166 -4.15 -2.68 -12.11
N TYR A 167 -5.27 -2.50 -12.84
CA TYR A 167 -6.42 -3.40 -12.81
C TYR A 167 -6.65 -4.07 -14.18
#